data_a1bf5c447eaa8129af151c1ded8baa1e
#
_entry.id   a1bf5c447eaa8129af151c1ded8baa1e
#
_cell.length_a   1.000
_cell.length_b   1.000
_cell.length_c   1.000
_cell.angle_alpha   90.00
_cell.angle_beta   90.00
_cell.angle_gamma   90.00
#
_symmetry.space_group_name_H-M   'P 1'
#
loop_
_entity.id
_entity.type
_entity.pdbx_description
1 polymer ?
#
loop_
_entity_poly.entity_id
_entity_poly.type
_entity_poly.pdbx_seq_one_letter_code
_entity_poly.pdbx_strand_id
1 'polypeptide(L)'
;MNILVAYYPLGEVSKIAKRFEEVFKTRKIDVELYPIVTEEKDIKKQFKTEKQLILENPIDSIKKYDLIIIGTPIISFTSVPAVNVFIRNLPTVKDNKFCLFATGIGLPGKAIKKMSSLLSMKSAKIIDTQVFSSIFEFDSKKLKEVDAFFTRFENQI
;
A
#
# COMPACT_ATOMS: atom_id res chain seq x y z
N MET A 1 -11.93 14.90 -4.60
CA MET A 1 -10.79 14.22 -3.96
C MET A 1 -10.48 12.95 -4.74
N ASN A 2 -9.22 12.78 -5.10
CA ASN A 2 -8.73 11.65 -5.90
C ASN A 2 -7.75 10.82 -5.05
N ILE A 3 -8.01 9.53 -4.92
CA ILE A 3 -7.19 8.61 -4.12
C ILE A 3 -6.62 7.51 -5.00
N LEU A 4 -5.33 7.24 -4.86
CA LEU A 4 -4.68 6.07 -5.43
C LEU A 4 -4.52 5.00 -4.34
N VAL A 5 -4.94 3.78 -4.60
CA VAL A 5 -4.65 2.61 -3.75
C VAL A 5 -3.71 1.69 -4.52
N ALA A 6 -2.42 1.80 -4.25
CA ALA A 6 -1.40 0.95 -4.83
C ALA A 6 -1.11 -0.23 -3.90
N TYR A 7 -1.18 -1.45 -4.40
CA TYR A 7 -1.06 -2.63 -3.55
C TYR A 7 -0.47 -3.82 -4.31
N TYR A 8 0.24 -4.67 -3.57
CA TYR A 8 0.66 -5.96 -4.11
C TYR A 8 -0.53 -6.93 -4.09
N PRO A 9 -0.98 -7.45 -5.24
CA PRO A 9 -2.25 -8.19 -5.34
C PRO A 9 -2.11 -9.64 -4.84
N LEU A 10 -1.94 -9.81 -3.55
CA LEU A 10 -1.81 -11.11 -2.90
C LEU A 10 -2.74 -11.19 -1.68
N GLY A 11 -3.60 -12.21 -1.65
CA GLY A 11 -4.40 -12.57 -0.48
C GLY A 11 -5.25 -11.42 0.07
N GLU A 12 -5.08 -11.13 1.37
CA GLU A 12 -5.88 -10.13 2.08
C GLU A 12 -5.59 -8.70 1.65
N VAL A 13 -4.41 -8.41 1.13
CA VAL A 13 -4.08 -7.06 0.61
C VAL A 13 -5.08 -6.66 -0.46
N SER A 14 -5.40 -7.58 -1.38
CA SER A 14 -6.40 -7.33 -2.42
C SER A 14 -7.79 -7.09 -1.85
N LYS A 15 -8.19 -7.82 -0.82
CA LYS A 15 -9.50 -7.66 -0.15
C LYS A 15 -9.62 -6.30 0.54
N ILE A 16 -8.55 -5.86 1.21
CA ILE A 16 -8.49 -4.55 1.85
C ILE A 16 -8.53 -3.42 0.82
N ALA A 17 -7.79 -3.54 -0.28
CA ALA A 17 -7.82 -2.55 -1.36
C ALA A 17 -9.23 -2.40 -1.96
N LYS A 18 -9.93 -3.51 -2.20
CA LYS A 18 -11.33 -3.49 -2.66
C LYS A 18 -12.27 -2.87 -1.62
N ARG A 19 -12.05 -3.14 -0.33
CA ARG A 19 -12.85 -2.51 0.73
C ARG A 19 -12.69 -1.00 0.75
N PHE A 20 -11.46 -0.49 0.58
CA PHE A 20 -11.25 0.94 0.41
C PHE A 20 -12.02 1.51 -0.78
N GLU A 21 -11.97 0.83 -1.93
CA GLU A 21 -12.72 1.25 -3.11
C GLU A 21 -14.22 1.37 -2.82
N GLU A 22 -14.80 0.36 -2.17
CA GLU A 22 -16.22 0.37 -1.77
C GLU A 22 -16.55 1.55 -0.86
N VAL A 23 -15.77 1.74 0.21
CA VAL A 23 -15.99 2.81 1.19
C VAL A 23 -15.85 4.19 0.53
N PHE A 24 -14.85 4.39 -0.30
CA PHE A 24 -14.64 5.67 -0.99
C PHE A 24 -15.77 5.99 -1.98
N LYS A 25 -16.22 4.99 -2.73
CA LYS A 25 -17.35 5.15 -3.66
C LYS A 25 -18.64 5.57 -2.95
N THR A 26 -18.95 5.00 -1.77
CA THR A 26 -20.13 5.40 -1.00
C THR A 26 -20.07 6.86 -0.56
N ARG A 27 -18.88 7.40 -0.43
CA ARG A 27 -18.62 8.81 -0.05
C ARG A 27 -18.39 9.75 -1.23
N LYS A 28 -18.61 9.25 -2.45
CA LYS A 28 -18.40 10.01 -3.72
C LYS A 28 -16.96 10.53 -3.86
N ILE A 29 -16.00 9.72 -3.40
CA ILE A 29 -14.57 9.99 -3.55
C ILE A 29 -14.05 9.17 -4.74
N ASP A 30 -13.33 9.80 -5.64
CA ASP A 30 -12.73 9.10 -6.77
C ASP A 30 -11.54 8.27 -6.31
N VAL A 31 -11.58 6.99 -6.60
CA VAL A 31 -10.54 6.04 -6.22
C VAL A 31 -10.07 5.23 -7.42
N GLU A 32 -8.76 5.11 -7.54
CA GLU A 32 -8.11 4.28 -8.54
C GLU A 32 -7.35 3.15 -7.83
N LEU A 33 -7.69 1.90 -8.14
CA LEU A 33 -6.93 0.74 -7.69
C LEU A 33 -5.77 0.49 -8.65
N TYR A 34 -4.56 0.38 -8.10
CA TYR A 34 -3.35 0.10 -8.86
C TYR A 34 -2.66 -1.16 -8.30
N PRO A 35 -2.89 -2.32 -8.90
CA PRO A 35 -2.13 -3.52 -8.55
C PRO A 35 -0.69 -3.36 -9.02
N ILE A 36 0.25 -3.50 -8.07
CA ILE A 36 1.68 -3.41 -8.36
C ILE A 36 2.14 -4.73 -8.97
N VAL A 37 2.55 -4.70 -10.22
CA VAL A 37 2.98 -5.87 -10.98
C VAL A 37 4.38 -5.65 -11.51
N THR A 38 5.24 -6.65 -11.34
CA THR A 38 6.60 -6.68 -11.84
C THR A 38 6.77 -7.76 -12.92
N GLU A 39 7.77 -7.63 -13.77
CA GLU A 39 8.09 -8.64 -14.78
C GLU A 39 8.42 -9.98 -14.15
N GLU A 40 9.22 -10.01 -13.07
CA GLU A 40 9.47 -11.21 -12.29
C GLU A 40 8.30 -11.50 -11.36
N LYS A 41 7.66 -12.66 -11.52
CA LYS A 41 6.49 -13.08 -10.74
C LYS A 41 6.83 -13.91 -9.50
N ASP A 42 7.99 -14.55 -9.47
CA ASP A 42 8.42 -15.38 -8.34
C ASP A 42 8.95 -14.49 -7.21
N ILE A 43 8.24 -14.47 -6.08
CA ILE A 43 8.60 -13.64 -4.92
C ILE A 43 10.01 -13.96 -4.39
N LYS A 44 10.41 -15.22 -4.36
CA LYS A 44 11.76 -15.58 -3.91
C LYS A 44 12.83 -14.98 -4.81
N LYS A 45 12.63 -15.00 -6.12
CA LYS A 45 13.51 -14.35 -7.07
C LYS A 45 13.47 -12.82 -6.94
N GLN A 46 12.31 -12.24 -6.69
CA GLN A 46 12.18 -10.80 -6.43
C GLN A 46 13.05 -10.36 -5.26
N PHE A 47 13.07 -11.11 -4.15
CA PHE A 47 13.93 -10.81 -3.00
C PHE A 47 15.42 -10.86 -3.34
N LYS A 48 15.84 -11.77 -4.23
CA LYS A 48 17.24 -11.89 -4.66
C LYS A 48 17.66 -10.80 -5.65
N THR A 49 16.73 -10.27 -6.42
CA THR A 49 16.98 -9.38 -7.56
C THR A 49 16.27 -8.03 -7.43
N GLU A 50 15.97 -7.57 -6.21
CA GLU A 50 15.17 -6.37 -5.98
C GLU A 50 15.68 -5.15 -6.75
N LYS A 51 17.00 -4.95 -6.81
CA LYS A 51 17.61 -3.82 -7.51
C LYS A 51 17.39 -3.82 -9.04
N GLN A 52 17.06 -4.98 -9.60
CA GLN A 52 16.84 -5.17 -11.04
C GLN A 52 15.36 -5.39 -11.38
N LEU A 53 14.46 -5.34 -10.39
CA LEU A 53 13.05 -5.50 -10.63
C LEU A 53 12.50 -4.36 -11.51
N ILE A 54 11.69 -4.75 -12.48
CA ILE A 54 11.04 -3.83 -13.42
C ILE A 54 9.54 -3.89 -13.20
N LEU A 55 8.93 -2.71 -12.99
CA LEU A 55 7.48 -2.57 -12.93
C LEU A 55 6.89 -2.69 -14.33
N GLU A 56 5.82 -3.47 -14.50
CA GLU A 56 5.11 -3.56 -15.78
C GLU A 56 4.36 -2.25 -16.12
N ASN A 57 3.81 -1.60 -15.09
CA ASN A 57 3.00 -0.38 -15.22
C ASN A 57 3.55 0.75 -14.34
N PRO A 58 4.69 1.36 -14.65
CA PRO A 58 5.19 2.47 -13.85
C PRO A 58 4.23 3.66 -13.92
N ILE A 59 4.13 4.41 -12.82
CA ILE A 59 3.32 5.62 -12.74
C ILE A 59 4.19 6.82 -13.12
N ASP A 60 3.79 7.55 -14.15
CA ASP A 60 4.52 8.72 -14.64
C ASP A 60 4.28 9.97 -13.79
N SER A 61 3.09 10.08 -13.18
CA SER A 61 2.72 11.22 -12.33
C SER A 61 1.72 10.82 -11.27
N ILE A 62 1.93 11.34 -10.05
CA ILE A 62 1.01 11.19 -8.93
C ILE A 62 0.36 12.51 -8.50
N LYS A 63 0.57 13.59 -9.27
CA LYS A 63 0.09 14.94 -8.94
C LYS A 63 -1.43 15.05 -8.85
N LYS A 64 -2.16 14.20 -9.58
CA LYS A 64 -3.64 14.20 -9.56
C LYS A 64 -4.25 13.62 -8.30
N TYR A 65 -3.46 12.94 -7.45
CA TYR A 65 -3.97 12.30 -6.25
C TYR A 65 -3.71 13.15 -5.02
N ASP A 66 -4.74 13.32 -4.21
CA ASP A 66 -4.67 14.00 -2.91
C ASP A 66 -4.08 13.08 -1.83
N LEU A 67 -4.36 11.77 -1.96
CA LEU A 67 -3.88 10.73 -1.06
C LEU A 67 -3.42 9.50 -1.85
N ILE A 68 -2.33 8.90 -1.40
CA ILE A 68 -1.83 7.64 -1.93
C ILE A 68 -1.77 6.62 -0.79
N ILE A 69 -2.50 5.53 -0.93
CA ILE A 69 -2.49 4.41 0.02
C ILE A 69 -1.64 3.30 -0.59
N ILE A 70 -0.66 2.80 0.15
CA ILE A 70 0.22 1.73 -0.31
C ILE A 70 0.07 0.52 0.60
N GLY A 71 -0.22 -0.64 0.01
CA GLY A 71 -0.43 -1.89 0.72
C GLY A 71 0.54 -3.00 0.31
N THR A 72 1.07 -3.71 1.30
CA THR A 72 1.98 -4.85 1.12
C THR A 72 1.59 -6.04 1.98
N PRO A 73 1.74 -7.28 1.51
CA PRO A 73 1.82 -8.40 2.43
C PRO A 73 3.16 -8.37 3.17
N ILE A 74 3.21 -8.93 4.37
CA ILE A 74 4.45 -9.13 5.11
C ILE A 74 4.99 -10.50 4.74
N ILE A 75 6.10 -10.53 4.01
CA ILE A 75 6.81 -11.76 3.62
C ILE A 75 8.27 -11.62 4.06
N SER A 76 8.80 -12.66 4.68
CA SER A 76 10.15 -12.62 5.27
C SER A 76 10.32 -11.43 6.25
N PHE A 77 9.29 -11.15 7.04
CA PHE A 77 9.23 -10.08 8.05
C PHE A 77 9.38 -8.66 7.49
N THR A 78 9.16 -8.44 6.21
CA THR A 78 9.31 -7.12 5.57
C THR A 78 8.29 -6.92 4.44
N SER A 79 8.28 -5.72 3.86
CA SER A 79 7.53 -5.42 2.64
C SER A 79 8.10 -6.18 1.45
N VAL A 80 7.24 -6.54 0.49
CA VAL A 80 7.70 -7.26 -0.70
C VAL A 80 8.51 -6.36 -1.63
N PRO A 81 9.50 -6.92 -2.34
CA PRO A 81 10.36 -6.15 -3.23
C PRO A 81 9.63 -5.33 -4.28
N ALA A 82 8.54 -5.85 -4.85
CA ALA A 82 7.73 -5.12 -5.83
C ALA A 82 7.19 -3.79 -5.28
N VAL A 83 6.72 -3.78 -4.02
CA VAL A 83 6.26 -2.55 -3.36
C VAL A 83 7.42 -1.60 -3.09
N ASN A 84 8.57 -2.11 -2.68
CA ASN A 84 9.76 -1.30 -2.45
C ASN A 84 10.21 -0.59 -3.75
N VAL A 85 10.23 -1.32 -4.86
CA VAL A 85 10.57 -0.78 -6.19
C VAL A 85 9.54 0.25 -6.64
N PHE A 86 8.25 -0.02 -6.42
CA PHE A 86 7.19 0.95 -6.69
C PHE A 86 7.44 2.27 -5.97
N ILE A 87 7.74 2.23 -4.66
CA ILE A 87 8.03 3.45 -3.87
C ILE A 87 9.28 4.16 -4.38
N ARG A 88 10.36 3.43 -4.66
CA ARG A 88 11.60 4.04 -5.20
C ARG A 88 11.39 4.74 -6.53
N ASN A 89 10.52 4.20 -7.37
CA ASN A 89 10.24 4.73 -8.72
C ASN A 89 9.15 5.79 -8.74
N LEU A 90 8.51 6.10 -7.60
CA LEU A 90 7.54 7.19 -7.54
C LEU A 90 8.20 8.50 -8.01
N PRO A 91 7.51 9.28 -8.85
CA PRO A 91 7.98 10.63 -9.20
C PRO A 91 7.97 11.55 -7.96
N THR A 92 8.17 12.84 -8.13
CA THR A 92 8.17 13.81 -7.03
C THR A 92 6.92 13.69 -6.16
N VAL A 93 7.13 13.49 -4.84
CA VAL A 93 6.08 13.17 -3.86
C VAL A 93 5.81 14.29 -2.84
N LYS A 94 6.44 15.45 -3.01
CA LYS A 94 6.52 16.52 -2.01
C LYS A 94 5.16 16.97 -1.45
N ASP A 95 4.15 17.07 -2.30
CA ASP A 95 2.84 17.60 -1.94
C ASP A 95 1.78 16.51 -1.71
N ASN A 96 2.16 15.26 -1.89
CA ASN A 96 1.25 14.13 -1.71
C ASN A 96 1.26 13.63 -0.26
N LYS A 97 0.08 13.20 0.21
CA LYS A 97 -0.09 12.50 1.49
C LYS A 97 -0.09 11.00 1.27
N PHE A 98 0.46 10.27 2.21
CA PHE A 98 0.56 8.81 2.14
C PHE A 98 -0.04 8.14 3.37
N CYS A 99 -0.77 7.04 3.13
CA CYS A 99 -1.13 6.06 4.15
C CYS A 99 -0.52 4.71 3.78
N LEU A 100 -0.07 3.95 4.78
CA LEU A 100 0.55 2.66 4.55
C LEU A 100 -0.21 1.57 5.30
N PHE A 101 -0.40 0.43 4.67
CA PHE A 101 -0.87 -0.74 5.39
C PHE A 101 -0.09 -2.00 5.01
N ALA A 102 -0.05 -2.93 5.94
CA ALA A 102 0.56 -4.23 5.74
C ALA A 102 -0.33 -5.33 6.30
N THR A 103 -0.30 -6.50 5.69
CA THR A 103 -1.00 -7.69 6.17
C THR A 103 -0.01 -8.80 6.46
N GLY A 104 -0.18 -9.50 7.58
CA GLY A 104 0.73 -10.60 7.90
C GLY A 104 0.20 -11.51 8.99
N ILE A 105 0.82 -12.70 9.10
CA ILE A 105 0.55 -13.69 10.13
C ILE A 105 1.59 -13.53 11.23
N GLY A 106 1.13 -13.37 12.48
CA GLY A 106 2.01 -13.28 13.64
C GLY A 106 2.66 -11.90 13.83
N LEU A 107 3.97 -11.85 13.96
CA LEU A 107 4.68 -10.60 14.22
C LEU A 107 4.65 -9.65 13.04
N PRO A 108 4.41 -8.34 13.27
CA PRO A 108 4.29 -7.35 12.20
C PRO A 108 5.58 -7.12 11.40
N GLY A 109 6.72 -7.55 11.88
CA GLY A 109 8.01 -7.38 11.21
C GLY A 109 8.38 -5.92 10.98
N LYS A 110 9.09 -5.67 9.87
CA LYS A 110 9.63 -4.35 9.49
C LYS A 110 8.96 -3.76 8.24
N ALA A 111 7.82 -4.29 7.81
CA ALA A 111 7.19 -3.86 6.55
C ALA A 111 6.84 -2.37 6.53
N ILE A 112 6.13 -1.89 7.54
CA ILE A 112 5.78 -0.46 7.67
C ILE A 112 7.03 0.40 7.79
N LYS A 113 8.00 -0.01 8.61
CA LYS A 113 9.27 0.70 8.78
C LYS A 113 10.04 0.81 7.46
N LYS A 114 10.09 -0.26 6.67
CA LYS A 114 10.76 -0.27 5.36
C LYS A 114 10.10 0.70 4.39
N MET A 115 8.79 0.61 4.23
CA MET A 115 8.04 1.52 3.35
C MET A 115 8.17 2.98 3.81
N SER A 116 8.04 3.23 5.12
CA SER A 116 8.20 4.58 5.70
C SER A 116 9.59 5.14 5.43
N SER A 117 10.65 4.35 5.59
CA SER A 117 12.02 4.77 5.30
C SER A 117 12.20 5.16 3.83
N LEU A 118 11.68 4.36 2.91
CA LEU A 118 11.77 4.63 1.47
C LEU A 118 11.03 5.92 1.09
N LEU A 119 9.86 6.15 1.65
CA LEU A 119 9.09 7.38 1.43
C LEU A 119 9.75 8.60 2.08
N SER A 120 10.31 8.45 3.28
CA SER A 120 11.02 9.53 3.97
C SER A 120 12.25 10.01 3.20
N MET A 121 12.95 9.12 2.51
CA MET A 121 14.05 9.48 1.60
C MET A 121 13.59 10.38 0.45
N LYS A 122 12.30 10.37 0.12
CA LYS A 122 11.67 11.22 -0.89
C LYS A 122 10.97 12.46 -0.29
N SER A 123 11.11 12.70 1.00
CA SER A 123 10.43 13.78 1.74
C SER A 123 8.89 13.68 1.67
N ALA A 124 8.36 12.48 1.57
CA ALA A 124 6.93 12.23 1.54
C ALA A 124 6.28 12.43 2.92
N LYS A 125 5.04 12.91 2.94
CA LYS A 125 4.27 13.07 4.17
C LYS A 125 3.42 11.83 4.42
N ILE A 126 3.80 11.02 5.40
CA ILE A 126 3.00 9.87 5.86
C ILE A 126 2.05 10.35 6.96
N ILE A 127 0.75 10.16 6.76
CA ILE A 127 -0.27 10.63 7.70
C ILE A 127 -0.82 9.52 8.60
N ASP A 128 -0.84 8.27 8.17
CA ASP A 128 -1.23 7.13 9.01
C ASP A 128 -0.64 5.81 8.51
N THR A 129 -0.56 4.83 9.39
CA THR A 129 -0.10 3.46 9.09
C THR A 129 -0.91 2.43 9.84
N GLN A 130 -1.10 1.26 9.27
CA GLN A 130 -1.83 0.15 9.90
C GLN A 130 -1.25 -1.21 9.51
N VAL A 131 -1.14 -2.11 10.49
CA VAL A 131 -0.89 -3.53 10.24
C VAL A 131 -2.18 -4.29 10.53
N PHE A 132 -2.64 -5.08 9.55
CA PHE A 132 -3.77 -5.98 9.70
C PHE A 132 -3.26 -7.40 9.89
N SER A 133 -3.68 -8.06 10.98
CA SER A 133 -3.35 -9.47 11.18
C SER A 133 -4.16 -10.35 10.22
N SER A 134 -3.49 -11.29 9.57
CA SER A 134 -4.11 -12.29 8.69
C SER A 134 -4.21 -13.70 9.31
N ILE A 135 -4.15 -13.80 10.65
CA ILE A 135 -4.27 -15.08 11.36
C ILE A 135 -5.67 -15.69 11.19
N PHE A 136 -6.69 -14.85 11.06
CA PHE A 136 -8.08 -15.26 10.89
C PHE A 136 -8.60 -14.89 9.51
N GLU A 137 -9.66 -15.55 9.06
CA GLU A 137 -10.33 -15.21 7.81
C GLU A 137 -10.74 -13.72 7.77
N PHE A 138 -10.86 -13.20 6.56
CA PHE A 138 -11.30 -11.83 6.34
C PHE A 138 -12.81 -11.71 6.62
N ASP A 139 -13.14 -11.50 7.86
CA ASP A 139 -14.50 -11.45 8.41
C ASP A 139 -14.98 -10.00 8.66
N SER A 140 -16.18 -9.89 9.24
CA SER A 140 -16.79 -8.60 9.60
C SER A 140 -15.95 -7.78 10.59
N LYS A 141 -15.14 -8.41 11.44
CA LYS A 141 -14.26 -7.74 12.38
C LYS A 141 -13.13 -7.01 11.65
N LYS A 142 -12.51 -7.66 10.66
CA LYS A 142 -11.46 -7.03 9.84
C LYS A 142 -12.02 -5.91 8.97
N LEU A 143 -13.22 -6.06 8.43
CA LEU A 143 -13.89 -4.97 7.72
C LEU A 143 -14.03 -3.73 8.61
N LYS A 144 -14.41 -3.90 9.89
CA LYS A 144 -14.48 -2.80 10.86
C LYS A 144 -13.10 -2.19 11.14
N GLU A 145 -12.05 -2.99 11.20
CA GLU A 145 -10.67 -2.48 11.35
C GLU A 145 -10.24 -1.62 10.16
N VAL A 146 -10.58 -2.04 8.94
CA VAL A 146 -10.33 -1.27 7.72
C VAL A 146 -11.11 0.04 7.73
N ASP A 147 -12.39 -0.01 8.09
CA ASP A 147 -13.24 1.17 8.17
C ASP A 147 -12.74 2.14 9.26
N ALA A 148 -12.26 1.63 10.40
CA ALA A 148 -11.67 2.43 11.47
C ALA A 148 -10.35 3.09 11.02
N PHE A 149 -9.52 2.38 10.28
CA PHE A 149 -8.31 2.95 9.69
C PHE A 149 -8.66 4.12 8.76
N PHE A 150 -9.63 3.93 7.88
CA PHE A 150 -10.12 4.99 7.01
C PHE A 150 -10.57 6.22 7.81
N THR A 151 -11.39 6.04 8.85
CA THR A 151 -11.91 7.13 9.67
C THR A 151 -10.81 7.95 10.34
N ARG A 152 -9.68 7.31 10.72
CA ARG A 152 -8.56 8.03 11.33
C ARG A 152 -7.89 9.02 10.39
N PHE A 153 -7.70 8.65 9.14
CA PHE A 153 -7.00 9.56 8.22
C PHE A 153 -7.93 10.48 7.41
N GLU A 154 -9.22 10.18 7.35
CA GLU A 154 -10.22 10.98 6.63
C GLU A 154 -10.16 12.47 7.01
N ASN A 155 -10.01 12.76 8.29
CA ASN A 155 -9.95 14.12 8.82
C ASN A 155 -8.59 14.82 8.56
N GLN A 156 -7.64 14.13 7.96
CA GLN A 156 -6.30 14.65 7.67
C GLN A 156 -6.06 14.92 6.17
N ILE A 157 -7.06 14.61 5.35
CA ILE A 157 -6.97 14.75 3.88
C ILE A 157 -7.45 16.15 3.42
#